data_ce22e4d9371b72b3f19deb216a767322
#
_entry.id   ce22e4d9371b72b3f19deb216a767322
#
_cell.length_a   1.000
_cell.length_b   1.000
_cell.length_c   1.000
_cell.angle_alpha   90.00
_cell.angle_beta   90.00
_cell.angle_gamma   90.00
#
_symmetry.space_group_name_H-M   'P 1'
#
loop_
_entity.id
_entity.type
_entity.pdbx_description
1 polymer ?
#
loop_
_entity_poly.entity_id
_entity_poly.type
_entity_poly.pdbx_seq_one_letter_code
_entity_poly.pdbx_strand_id
1 'polypeptide(L)'
;MMVLKEANGWSDEQLFENCRFNLLVRSALGLMNMDDAVPVESTYYLFRKRIVEYEKSEKINLFEKTFASVTKGQATDFEVSGKSIRMDSKLLGSNIAWLSRYELIHETLRLVCQDIKEILANHFLTTSQKQMIENLLKETGNKVVYRSTSAEVKTKMQELGLLAYTVIELYNSPSSKHYETLKRIFSEQFKMDDDGKTIISRNKEEISADSIQSPHDTDCHYRNKDGNQIKGYSMNVTESCDGESLNLISGVDVRVVSTADNDFLQNGVNGTKELFTETVKNIHTDGAYHSTDNQQFCKNENADLLINAIQGAKARFDLEKKEEGELTVTDTHNGEIIPATKLKNKDKWRI
;
A
#
# COMPACT_ATOMS: atom_id res chain seq x y z
N MET A 1 8.71 -4.38 22.08
CA MET A 1 7.22 -4.41 22.16
C MET A 1 6.57 -4.44 20.78
N MET A 2 6.80 -3.45 19.87
CA MET A 2 6.15 -3.41 18.54
C MET A 2 6.39 -4.68 17.72
N VAL A 3 7.64 -5.11 17.59
CA VAL A 3 8.01 -6.33 16.86
C VAL A 3 7.32 -7.57 17.44
N LEU A 4 7.29 -7.72 18.77
CA LEU A 4 6.63 -8.85 19.42
C LEU A 4 5.11 -8.83 19.18
N LYS A 5 4.49 -7.66 19.19
CA LYS A 5 3.07 -7.52 18.89
C LYS A 5 2.73 -8.01 17.49
N GLU A 6 3.43 -7.48 16.49
CA GLU A 6 3.16 -7.81 15.09
C GLU A 6 3.53 -9.25 14.75
N ALA A 7 4.64 -9.76 15.26
CA ALA A 7 5.06 -11.16 15.04
C ALA A 7 4.07 -12.19 15.61
N ASN A 8 3.34 -11.84 16.66
CA ASN A 8 2.35 -12.72 17.28
C ASN A 8 0.89 -12.38 16.91
N GLY A 9 0.66 -11.31 16.15
CA GLY A 9 -0.68 -10.86 15.79
C GLY A 9 -1.52 -10.39 16.99
N TRP A 10 -0.88 -9.87 18.04
CA TRP A 10 -1.56 -9.45 19.25
C TRP A 10 -2.30 -8.12 19.10
N SER A 11 -3.43 -7.99 19.80
CA SER A 11 -4.03 -6.70 20.09
C SER A 11 -3.14 -5.89 21.03
N ASP A 12 -3.41 -4.60 21.19
CA ASP A 12 -2.68 -3.77 22.17
C ASP A 12 -2.90 -4.29 23.59
N GLU A 13 -4.12 -4.70 23.95
CA GLU A 13 -4.45 -5.31 25.25
C GLU A 13 -3.63 -6.59 25.49
N GLN A 14 -3.59 -7.51 24.52
CA GLN A 14 -2.79 -8.73 24.60
C GLN A 14 -1.29 -8.45 24.72
N LEU A 15 -0.78 -7.43 24.03
CA LEU A 15 0.61 -7.01 24.17
C LEU A 15 0.93 -6.62 25.62
N PHE A 16 0.11 -5.76 26.21
CA PHE A 16 0.37 -5.27 27.58
C PHE A 16 0.16 -6.37 28.62
N GLU A 17 -0.80 -7.26 28.43
CA GLU A 17 -0.99 -8.43 29.27
C GLU A 17 0.25 -9.35 29.23
N ASN A 18 0.74 -9.66 28.02
CA ASN A 18 1.95 -10.48 27.87
C ASN A 18 3.19 -9.80 28.44
N CYS A 19 3.36 -8.49 28.27
CA CYS A 19 4.46 -7.76 28.90
C CYS A 19 4.43 -7.78 30.43
N ARG A 20 3.26 -7.90 31.03
CA ARG A 20 3.09 -7.97 32.51
C ARG A 20 3.30 -9.37 33.05
N PHE A 21 2.75 -10.38 32.40
CA PHE A 21 2.57 -11.71 32.99
C PHE A 21 3.33 -12.83 32.27
N ASN A 22 3.82 -12.64 31.03
CA ASN A 22 4.55 -13.66 30.30
C ASN A 22 6.06 -13.50 30.53
N LEU A 23 6.67 -14.46 31.23
CA LEU A 23 8.10 -14.43 31.58
C LEU A 23 9.01 -14.41 30.36
N LEU A 24 8.66 -15.12 29.26
CA LEU A 24 9.45 -15.12 28.04
C LEU A 24 9.43 -13.75 27.37
N VAL A 25 8.26 -13.11 27.33
CA VAL A 25 8.12 -11.75 26.78
C VAL A 25 8.87 -10.74 27.62
N ARG A 26 8.77 -10.84 28.95
CA ARG A 26 9.54 -10.00 29.89
C ARG A 26 11.03 -10.15 29.66
N SER A 27 11.53 -11.38 29.59
CA SER A 27 12.93 -11.67 29.32
C SER A 27 13.39 -11.10 27.97
N ALA A 28 12.60 -11.26 26.90
CA ALA A 28 12.90 -10.71 25.59
C ALA A 28 12.94 -9.16 25.56
N LEU A 29 12.24 -8.51 26.51
CA LEU A 29 12.26 -7.06 26.69
C LEU A 29 13.34 -6.58 27.66
N GLY A 30 14.12 -7.47 28.26
CA GLY A 30 15.12 -7.15 29.27
C GLY A 30 14.53 -6.87 30.66
N LEU A 31 13.25 -7.21 30.88
CA LEU A 31 12.54 -7.05 32.19
C LEU A 31 12.78 -8.30 33.02
N MET A 32 13.90 -8.36 33.73
CA MET A 32 14.37 -9.55 34.43
C MET A 32 13.73 -9.75 35.80
N ASN A 33 13.31 -8.68 36.46
CA ASN A 33 12.67 -8.73 37.76
C ASN A 33 11.16 -8.52 37.65
N MET A 34 10.40 -9.06 38.59
CA MET A 34 8.94 -8.92 38.59
C MET A 34 8.45 -7.49 38.83
N ASP A 35 9.26 -6.69 39.49
CA ASP A 35 9.02 -5.26 39.77
C ASP A 35 9.52 -4.32 38.67
N ASP A 36 10.21 -4.84 37.64
CA ASP A 36 10.58 -4.02 36.47
C ASP A 36 9.33 -3.44 35.80
N ALA A 37 9.30 -2.11 35.64
CA ALA A 37 8.14 -1.40 35.16
C ALA A 37 7.86 -1.68 33.67
N VAL A 38 6.66 -2.13 33.36
CA VAL A 38 6.16 -2.21 31.98
C VAL A 38 5.64 -0.83 31.58
N PRO A 39 6.01 -0.30 30.40
CA PRO A 39 5.45 0.95 29.92
C PRO A 39 3.92 0.91 29.86
N VAL A 40 3.26 1.99 30.21
CA VAL A 40 1.81 2.13 30.06
C VAL A 40 1.44 2.40 28.59
N GLU A 41 0.20 2.11 28.24
CA GLU A 41 -0.30 2.24 26.85
C GLU A 41 -0.05 3.63 26.25
N SER A 42 -0.30 4.68 27.03
CA SER A 42 -0.07 6.07 26.57
C SER A 42 1.40 6.34 26.22
N THR A 43 2.35 5.76 26.95
CA THR A 43 3.79 5.85 26.64
C THR A 43 4.12 5.13 25.34
N TYR A 44 3.52 3.97 25.11
CA TYR A 44 3.69 3.20 23.88
C TYR A 44 3.14 3.96 22.66
N TYR A 45 1.94 4.52 22.75
CA TYR A 45 1.38 5.33 21.67
C TYR A 45 2.17 6.62 21.41
N LEU A 46 2.64 7.28 22.46
CA LEU A 46 3.50 8.44 22.32
C LEU A 46 4.84 8.10 21.64
N PHE A 47 5.42 6.95 21.96
CA PHE A 47 6.63 6.46 21.30
C PHE A 47 6.38 6.20 19.80
N ARG A 48 5.30 5.53 19.44
CA ARG A 48 4.91 5.31 18.01
C ARG A 48 4.74 6.64 17.27
N LYS A 49 4.06 7.61 17.89
CA LYS A 49 3.88 8.96 17.33
C LYS A 49 5.22 9.64 17.08
N ARG A 50 6.13 9.59 18.04
CA ARG A 50 7.47 10.19 17.93
C ARG A 50 8.31 9.55 16.81
N ILE A 51 8.21 8.25 16.57
CA ILE A 51 8.89 7.60 15.44
C ILE A 51 8.40 8.19 14.12
N VAL A 52 7.09 8.33 13.93
CA VAL A 52 6.51 8.90 12.72
C VAL A 52 6.89 10.39 12.55
N GLU A 53 6.89 11.15 13.64
CA GLU A 53 7.31 12.57 13.63
C GLU A 53 8.79 12.69 13.26
N TYR A 54 9.64 11.84 13.80
CA TYR A 54 11.07 11.79 13.49
C TYR A 54 11.32 11.45 12.01
N GLU A 55 10.62 10.46 11.48
CA GLU A 55 10.70 10.12 10.06
C GLU A 55 10.31 11.30 9.15
N LYS A 56 9.27 12.03 9.53
CA LYS A 56 8.83 13.23 8.79
C LYS A 56 9.84 14.38 8.84
N SER A 57 10.49 14.61 9.99
CA SER A 57 11.45 15.69 10.15
C SER A 57 12.80 15.37 9.54
N GLU A 58 13.34 14.20 9.83
CA GLU A 58 14.70 13.80 9.45
C GLU A 58 14.77 13.08 8.12
N LYS A 59 13.61 12.66 7.54
CA LYS A 59 13.52 11.82 6.35
C LYS A 59 14.25 10.47 6.51
N ILE A 60 14.26 9.94 7.71
CA ILE A 60 14.92 8.70 8.08
C ILE A 60 13.88 7.72 8.61
N ASN A 61 13.66 6.61 7.89
CA ASN A 61 12.83 5.52 8.36
C ASN A 61 13.61 4.63 9.34
N LEU A 62 13.28 4.72 10.62
CA LEU A 62 13.97 3.96 11.68
C LEU A 62 13.69 2.45 11.59
N PHE A 63 12.51 2.04 11.11
CA PHE A 63 12.19 0.63 10.91
C PHE A 63 13.03 0.04 9.80
N GLU A 64 13.14 0.74 8.68
CA GLU A 64 13.96 0.33 7.54
C GLU A 64 15.44 0.21 7.92
N LYS A 65 15.98 1.20 8.65
CA LYS A 65 17.35 1.13 9.18
C LYS A 65 17.57 -0.05 10.11
N THR A 66 16.63 -0.32 11.01
CA THR A 66 16.71 -1.45 11.95
C THR A 66 16.65 -2.78 11.19
N PHE A 67 15.71 -2.89 10.26
CA PHE A 67 15.57 -4.04 9.39
C PHE A 67 16.88 -4.31 8.61
N ALA A 68 17.40 -3.30 7.94
CA ALA A 68 18.65 -3.41 7.17
C ALA A 68 19.82 -3.86 8.05
N SER A 69 19.94 -3.30 9.26
CA SER A 69 21.03 -3.68 10.20
C SER A 69 20.91 -5.14 10.65
N VAL A 70 19.70 -5.60 10.99
CA VAL A 70 19.47 -6.99 11.42
C VAL A 70 19.71 -7.95 10.25
N THR A 71 19.14 -7.69 9.07
CA THR A 71 19.30 -8.54 7.90
C THR A 71 20.78 -8.65 7.47
N LYS A 72 21.52 -7.53 7.49
CA LYS A 72 22.93 -7.53 7.16
C LYS A 72 23.77 -8.36 8.14
N GLY A 73 23.47 -8.29 9.44
CA GLY A 73 24.08 -9.14 10.45
C GLY A 73 23.80 -10.61 10.18
N GLN A 74 22.53 -10.97 9.99
CA GLN A 74 22.12 -12.35 9.68
C GLN A 74 22.73 -12.87 8.36
N ALA A 75 22.81 -12.02 7.32
CA ALA A 75 23.43 -12.41 6.06
C ALA A 75 24.91 -12.79 6.24
N THR A 76 25.62 -12.08 7.12
CA THR A 76 27.01 -12.40 7.47
C THR A 76 27.11 -13.68 8.31
N ASP A 77 26.28 -13.80 9.34
CA ASP A 77 26.32 -14.93 10.28
C ASP A 77 25.94 -16.27 9.62
N PHE A 78 25.06 -16.23 8.63
CA PHE A 78 24.55 -17.41 7.91
C PHE A 78 25.11 -17.54 6.49
N GLU A 79 26.10 -16.74 6.10
CA GLU A 79 26.78 -16.76 4.79
C GLU A 79 25.80 -16.69 3.61
N VAL A 80 24.74 -15.86 3.73
CA VAL A 80 23.74 -15.67 2.67
C VAL A 80 24.28 -14.73 1.60
N SER A 81 24.41 -15.20 0.36
CA SER A 81 25.08 -14.47 -0.71
C SER A 81 24.22 -13.39 -1.37
N GLY A 82 22.91 -13.63 -1.47
CA GLY A 82 21.97 -12.77 -2.18
C GLY A 82 22.13 -12.75 -3.70
N LYS A 83 22.83 -13.72 -4.29
CA LYS A 83 22.99 -13.87 -5.75
C LYS A 83 21.68 -14.11 -6.47
N SER A 84 20.82 -14.91 -5.87
CA SER A 84 19.49 -15.20 -6.38
C SER A 84 18.45 -14.62 -5.44
N ILE A 85 17.50 -13.89 -6.00
CA ILE A 85 16.40 -13.29 -5.24
C ILE A 85 15.07 -13.64 -5.89
N ARG A 86 14.02 -13.64 -5.09
CA ARG A 86 12.65 -13.72 -5.57
C ARG A 86 11.82 -12.55 -5.02
N MET A 87 10.85 -12.13 -5.81
CA MET A 87 9.94 -11.05 -5.46
C MET A 87 8.51 -11.47 -5.68
N ASP A 88 7.65 -11.04 -4.78
CA ASP A 88 6.21 -11.16 -4.93
C ASP A 88 5.51 -10.00 -4.27
N SER A 89 4.33 -9.63 -4.80
CA SER A 89 3.52 -8.54 -4.28
C SER A 89 2.24 -9.06 -3.64
N LYS A 90 1.80 -8.37 -2.59
CA LYS A 90 0.55 -8.65 -1.89
C LYS A 90 -0.25 -7.37 -1.66
N LEU A 91 -1.54 -7.42 -1.96
CA LEU A 91 -2.44 -6.32 -1.66
C LEU A 91 -2.82 -6.34 -0.18
N LEU A 92 -2.71 -5.18 0.47
CA LEU A 92 -3.03 -4.97 1.87
C LEU A 92 -4.20 -4.01 1.98
N GLY A 93 -5.27 -4.42 2.67
CA GLY A 93 -6.36 -3.51 3.01
C GLY A 93 -5.93 -2.51 4.09
N SER A 94 -6.30 -1.24 3.92
CA SER A 94 -6.20 -0.26 5.02
C SER A 94 -7.26 -0.57 6.08
N ASN A 95 -6.94 -0.32 7.36
CA ASN A 95 -7.88 -0.47 8.48
C ASN A 95 -8.91 0.67 8.57
N ILE A 96 -9.11 1.42 7.50
CA ILE A 96 -10.14 2.44 7.41
C ILE A 96 -11.52 1.82 7.21
N ALA A 97 -12.54 2.44 7.81
CA ALA A 97 -13.91 2.09 7.51
C ALA A 97 -14.22 2.33 6.02
N TRP A 98 -14.93 1.39 5.40
CA TRP A 98 -15.41 1.57 4.04
C TRP A 98 -16.49 2.63 4.02
N LEU A 99 -16.17 3.79 3.49
CA LEU A 99 -17.10 4.89 3.33
C LEU A 99 -17.74 4.82 1.94
N SER A 100 -19.06 4.98 1.88
CA SER A 100 -19.73 5.32 0.63
C SER A 100 -19.29 6.73 0.19
N ARG A 101 -19.56 7.07 -1.03
CA ARG A 101 -19.25 8.38 -1.59
C ARG A 101 -19.85 9.54 -0.79
N TYR A 102 -21.08 9.36 -0.35
CA TYR A 102 -21.77 10.33 0.53
C TYR A 102 -21.06 10.45 1.88
N GLU A 103 -20.77 9.32 2.51
CA GLU A 103 -20.10 9.29 3.82
C GLU A 103 -18.71 9.91 3.78
N LEU A 104 -17.95 9.70 2.71
CA LEU A 104 -16.62 10.31 2.50
C LEU A 104 -16.72 11.86 2.55
N ILE A 105 -17.65 12.42 1.80
CA ILE A 105 -17.81 13.88 1.73
C ILE A 105 -18.37 14.41 3.04
N HIS A 106 -19.35 13.74 3.60
CA HIS A 106 -19.95 14.08 4.88
C HIS A 106 -18.92 14.12 6.01
N GLU A 107 -18.11 13.06 6.13
CA GLU A 107 -17.10 12.98 7.18
C GLU A 107 -16.00 14.04 7.01
N THR A 108 -15.56 14.28 5.79
CA THR A 108 -14.54 15.31 5.51
C THR A 108 -15.07 16.70 5.85
N LEU A 109 -16.27 17.02 5.43
CA LEU A 109 -16.94 18.29 5.80
C LEU A 109 -17.10 18.43 7.31
N ARG A 110 -17.50 17.35 7.99
CA ARG A 110 -17.66 17.34 9.45
C ARG A 110 -16.36 17.70 10.14
N LEU A 111 -15.24 17.11 9.71
CA LEU A 111 -13.90 17.39 10.25
C LEU A 111 -13.51 18.87 10.03
N VAL A 112 -13.69 19.37 8.81
CA VAL A 112 -13.41 20.80 8.51
C VAL A 112 -14.30 21.71 9.34
N CYS A 113 -15.60 21.46 9.41
CA CYS A 113 -16.51 22.28 10.22
C CYS A 113 -16.20 22.26 11.73
N GLN A 114 -15.62 21.15 12.23
CA GLN A 114 -15.09 21.10 13.60
C GLN A 114 -13.86 21.99 13.78
N ASP A 115 -12.92 21.95 12.84
CA ASP A 115 -11.69 22.76 12.88
C ASP A 115 -11.99 24.26 12.82
N ILE A 116 -12.99 24.66 12.03
CA ILE A 116 -13.33 26.08 11.79
C ILE A 116 -14.57 26.56 12.55
N LYS A 117 -15.02 25.83 13.57
CA LYS A 117 -16.27 26.09 14.29
C LYS A 117 -16.40 27.53 14.78
N GLU A 118 -15.33 28.10 15.32
CA GLU A 118 -15.30 29.48 15.81
C GLU A 118 -15.38 30.50 14.67
N ILE A 119 -14.76 30.21 13.54
CA ILE A 119 -14.79 31.07 12.35
C ILE A 119 -16.19 31.04 11.73
N LEU A 120 -16.80 29.86 11.59
CA LEU A 120 -18.16 29.70 11.04
C LEU A 120 -19.21 30.45 11.86
N ALA A 121 -19.02 30.59 13.17
CA ALA A 121 -19.92 31.35 14.02
C ALA A 121 -19.94 32.86 13.67
N ASN A 122 -18.87 33.38 13.11
CA ASN A 122 -18.68 34.80 12.78
C ASN A 122 -18.96 35.13 11.30
N HIS A 123 -19.22 34.14 10.45
CA HIS A 123 -19.50 34.34 9.02
C HIS A 123 -20.99 34.46 8.69
N PHE A 124 -21.30 35.21 7.62
CA PHE A 124 -22.67 35.40 7.09
C PHE A 124 -23.18 34.14 6.37
N LEU A 125 -23.41 33.06 7.10
CA LEU A 125 -24.07 31.87 6.61
C LEU A 125 -25.59 32.06 6.59
N THR A 126 -26.23 31.56 5.57
CA THR A 126 -27.69 31.51 5.53
C THR A 126 -28.25 30.60 6.64
N THR A 127 -29.52 30.79 7.03
CA THR A 127 -30.15 29.92 8.03
C THR A 127 -30.13 28.45 7.62
N SER A 128 -30.34 28.16 6.33
CA SER A 128 -30.24 26.81 5.77
C SER A 128 -28.84 26.19 5.92
N GLN A 129 -27.78 26.93 5.59
CA GLN A 129 -26.39 26.48 5.73
C GLN A 129 -26.03 26.22 7.20
N LYS A 130 -26.44 27.09 8.11
CA LYS A 130 -26.26 26.89 9.57
C LYS A 130 -26.92 25.57 10.02
N GLN A 131 -28.16 25.34 9.60
CA GLN A 131 -28.91 24.13 9.94
C GLN A 131 -28.23 22.87 9.35
N MET A 132 -27.73 22.96 8.13
CA MET A 132 -26.97 21.83 7.52
C MET A 132 -25.70 21.51 8.29
N ILE A 133 -24.93 22.51 8.70
CA ILE A 133 -23.71 22.32 9.51
C ILE A 133 -24.07 21.73 10.88
N GLU A 134 -25.11 22.19 11.53
CA GLU A 134 -25.56 21.62 12.79
C GLU A 134 -25.94 20.15 12.66
N ASN A 135 -26.68 19.79 11.61
CA ASN A 135 -27.06 18.42 11.33
C ASN A 135 -25.82 17.55 11.02
N LEU A 136 -24.89 18.05 10.22
CA LEU A 136 -23.61 17.41 9.90
C LEU A 136 -22.79 17.11 11.16
N LEU A 137 -22.78 18.00 12.13
CA LEU A 137 -22.04 17.82 13.40
C LEU A 137 -22.74 16.87 14.37
N LYS A 138 -24.07 16.72 14.29
CA LYS A 138 -24.89 15.86 15.16
C LYS A 138 -24.98 14.41 14.70
N GLU A 139 -24.98 14.17 13.39
CA GLU A 139 -25.19 12.84 12.81
C GLU A 139 -23.99 12.36 12.00
N THR A 140 -23.79 11.04 11.96
CA THR A 140 -22.79 10.43 11.07
C THR A 140 -23.38 10.17 9.68
N GLY A 141 -22.57 10.25 8.62
CA GLY A 141 -23.00 10.00 7.24
C GLY A 141 -23.69 8.65 7.04
N ASN A 142 -23.24 7.61 7.73
CA ASN A 142 -23.86 6.28 7.71
C ASN A 142 -25.34 6.34 8.16
N LYS A 143 -25.66 7.02 9.26
CA LYS A 143 -27.06 7.14 9.72
C LYS A 143 -27.93 7.84 8.70
N VAL A 144 -27.39 8.85 8.01
CA VAL A 144 -28.11 9.57 6.96
C VAL A 144 -28.40 8.66 5.77
N VAL A 145 -27.39 7.92 5.29
CA VAL A 145 -27.53 6.97 4.17
C VAL A 145 -28.53 5.87 4.51
N TYR A 146 -28.43 5.28 5.69
CA TYR A 146 -29.33 4.19 6.14
C TYR A 146 -30.81 4.59 6.14
N ARG A 147 -31.11 5.85 6.47
CA ARG A 147 -32.49 6.38 6.55
C ARG A 147 -33.01 6.97 5.23
N SER A 148 -32.22 6.94 4.16
CA SER A 148 -32.52 7.62 2.90
C SER A 148 -32.66 6.64 1.75
N THR A 149 -33.58 6.94 0.84
CA THR A 149 -33.67 6.27 -0.45
C THR A 149 -32.49 6.68 -1.37
N SER A 150 -32.21 5.91 -2.41
CA SER A 150 -31.15 6.26 -3.38
C SER A 150 -31.36 7.61 -4.06
N ALA A 151 -32.61 8.02 -4.30
CA ALA A 151 -32.94 9.33 -4.86
C ALA A 151 -32.63 10.45 -3.87
N GLU A 152 -33.02 10.29 -2.61
CA GLU A 152 -32.73 11.26 -1.54
C GLU A 152 -31.23 11.39 -1.28
N VAL A 153 -30.47 10.29 -1.36
CA VAL A 153 -29.00 10.35 -1.23
C VAL A 153 -28.38 11.19 -2.35
N LYS A 154 -28.90 11.11 -3.59
CA LYS A 154 -28.41 11.96 -4.69
C LYS A 154 -28.68 13.45 -4.43
N THR A 155 -29.87 13.79 -3.96
CA THR A 155 -30.21 15.18 -3.60
C THR A 155 -29.33 15.68 -2.47
N LYS A 156 -29.21 14.92 -1.39
CA LYS A 156 -28.33 15.25 -0.25
C LYS A 156 -26.86 15.35 -0.64
N MET A 157 -26.41 14.56 -1.63
CA MET A 157 -25.07 14.64 -2.18
C MET A 157 -24.80 16.01 -2.85
N GLN A 158 -25.76 16.53 -3.61
CA GLN A 158 -25.66 17.86 -4.23
C GLN A 158 -25.67 18.98 -3.17
N GLU A 159 -26.51 18.84 -2.14
CA GLU A 159 -26.52 19.77 -1.00
C GLU A 159 -25.17 19.80 -0.27
N LEU A 160 -24.56 18.62 -0.03
CA LEU A 160 -23.20 18.54 0.54
C LEU A 160 -22.15 19.16 -0.38
N GLY A 161 -22.26 18.96 -1.69
CA GLY A 161 -21.37 19.59 -2.67
C GLY A 161 -21.44 21.12 -2.62
N LEU A 162 -22.64 21.68 -2.55
CA LEU A 162 -22.86 23.12 -2.41
C LEU A 162 -22.30 23.64 -1.07
N LEU A 163 -22.52 22.92 0.03
CA LEU A 163 -21.98 23.28 1.33
C LEU A 163 -20.45 23.22 1.32
N ALA A 164 -19.85 22.17 0.72
CA ALA A 164 -18.41 22.04 0.58
C ALA A 164 -17.80 23.22 -0.21
N TYR A 165 -18.42 23.59 -1.32
CA TYR A 165 -17.98 24.75 -2.11
C TYR A 165 -18.06 26.04 -1.28
N THR A 166 -19.19 26.25 -0.58
CA THR A 166 -19.36 27.43 0.29
C THR A 166 -18.27 27.49 1.36
N VAL A 167 -17.96 26.36 2.01
CA VAL A 167 -16.91 26.30 3.05
C VAL A 167 -15.54 26.58 2.44
N ILE A 168 -15.24 26.07 1.24
CA ILE A 168 -13.98 26.29 0.54
C ILE A 168 -13.81 27.77 0.19
N GLU A 169 -14.85 28.44 -0.32
CA GLU A 169 -14.81 29.84 -0.69
C GLU A 169 -14.71 30.80 0.52
N LEU A 170 -15.40 30.48 1.61
CA LEU A 170 -15.40 31.30 2.82
C LEU A 170 -14.15 31.12 3.67
N TYR A 171 -13.57 29.93 3.67
CA TYR A 171 -12.44 29.56 4.51
C TYR A 171 -11.17 29.38 3.71
N ASN A 172 -10.53 30.49 3.37
CA ASN A 172 -9.28 30.47 2.63
C ASN A 172 -8.07 30.42 3.58
N SER A 173 -7.93 29.32 4.34
CA SER A 173 -6.76 29.15 5.24
C SER A 173 -6.05 27.81 4.99
N PRO A 174 -4.80 27.81 4.54
CA PRO A 174 -4.04 26.60 4.23
C PRO A 174 -3.53 25.84 5.45
N SER A 175 -3.83 26.27 6.67
CA SER A 175 -3.26 25.70 7.90
C SER A 175 -3.93 24.42 8.39
N SER A 176 -5.14 24.08 7.91
CA SER A 176 -5.85 22.85 8.29
C SER A 176 -5.63 21.75 7.28
N LYS A 177 -5.13 20.60 7.72
CA LYS A 177 -4.99 19.39 6.90
C LYS A 177 -6.34 18.96 6.32
N HIS A 178 -7.42 19.04 7.10
CA HIS A 178 -8.75 18.63 6.66
C HIS A 178 -9.30 19.55 5.57
N TYR A 179 -8.95 20.82 5.58
CA TYR A 179 -9.35 21.78 4.55
C TYR A 179 -8.73 21.44 3.18
N GLU A 180 -7.44 21.15 3.13
CA GLU A 180 -6.78 20.72 1.88
C GLU A 180 -7.36 19.38 1.38
N THR A 181 -7.66 18.46 2.31
CA THR A 181 -8.35 17.21 1.99
C THR A 181 -9.75 17.47 1.39
N LEU A 182 -10.51 18.42 1.96
CA LEU A 182 -11.82 18.80 1.42
C LEU A 182 -11.72 19.36 0.00
N LYS A 183 -10.77 20.23 -0.26
CA LYS A 183 -10.53 20.80 -1.60
C LYS A 183 -10.26 19.70 -2.62
N ARG A 184 -9.39 18.76 -2.26
CA ARG A 184 -9.05 17.62 -3.12
C ARG A 184 -10.28 16.74 -3.36
N ILE A 185 -11.01 16.33 -2.31
CA ILE A 185 -12.23 15.53 -2.43
C ILE A 185 -13.28 16.27 -3.27
N PHE A 186 -13.45 17.58 -3.07
CA PHE A 186 -14.39 18.37 -3.87
C PHE A 186 -14.04 18.30 -5.36
N SER A 187 -12.78 18.53 -5.73
CA SER A 187 -12.34 18.44 -7.13
C SER A 187 -12.47 17.04 -7.75
N GLU A 188 -12.32 15.99 -6.94
CA GLU A 188 -12.46 14.60 -7.37
C GLU A 188 -13.93 14.16 -7.51
N GLN A 189 -14.83 14.70 -6.70
CA GLN A 189 -16.22 14.22 -6.59
C GLN A 189 -17.25 15.12 -7.26
N PHE A 190 -16.90 16.40 -7.48
CA PHE A 190 -17.80 17.40 -8.06
C PHE A 190 -17.15 18.13 -9.23
N LYS A 191 -17.97 18.76 -10.02
CA LYS A 191 -17.56 19.71 -11.06
C LYS A 191 -18.59 20.83 -11.17
N MET A 192 -18.19 21.96 -11.72
CA MET A 192 -19.13 22.99 -12.17
C MET A 192 -19.81 22.52 -13.44
N ASP A 193 -21.08 22.80 -13.57
CA ASP A 193 -21.82 22.62 -14.81
C ASP A 193 -21.37 23.63 -15.88
N ASP A 194 -21.80 23.44 -17.11
CA ASP A 194 -21.45 24.30 -18.27
C ASP A 194 -21.84 25.76 -18.06
N ASP A 195 -22.84 26.04 -17.20
CA ASP A 195 -23.24 27.37 -16.80
C ASP A 195 -22.24 28.08 -15.84
N GLY A 196 -21.26 27.33 -15.29
CA GLY A 196 -20.27 27.81 -14.33
C GLY A 196 -20.85 28.22 -12.97
N LYS A 197 -22.12 27.89 -12.68
CA LYS A 197 -22.85 28.28 -11.46
C LYS A 197 -23.40 27.10 -10.68
N THR A 198 -23.69 26.01 -11.37
CA THR A 198 -24.31 24.83 -10.74
C THR A 198 -23.24 23.78 -10.44
N ILE A 199 -23.21 23.32 -9.19
CA ILE A 199 -22.32 22.22 -8.78
C ILE A 199 -23.04 20.92 -9.03
N ILE A 200 -22.41 20.02 -9.78
CA ILE A 200 -22.91 18.68 -10.05
C ILE A 200 -21.94 17.62 -9.58
N SER A 201 -22.45 16.51 -9.08
CA SER A 201 -21.62 15.36 -8.72
C SER A 201 -21.12 14.65 -9.98
N ARG A 202 -19.83 14.31 -10.04
CA ARG A 202 -19.23 13.51 -11.12
C ARG A 202 -19.89 12.14 -11.20
N ASN A 203 -19.96 11.57 -12.40
CA ASN A 203 -20.36 10.18 -12.58
C ASN A 203 -19.26 9.25 -12.03
N LYS A 204 -19.63 8.00 -11.74
CA LYS A 204 -18.68 7.02 -11.16
C LYS A 204 -17.47 6.78 -12.07
N GLU A 205 -17.70 6.81 -13.37
CA GLU A 205 -16.69 6.59 -14.41
C GLU A 205 -15.69 7.78 -14.56
N GLU A 206 -16.08 8.95 -14.06
CA GLU A 206 -15.24 10.15 -14.05
C GLU A 206 -14.32 10.25 -12.81
N ILE A 207 -14.46 9.29 -11.86
CA ILE A 207 -13.69 9.29 -10.61
C ILE A 207 -12.49 8.36 -10.79
N SER A 208 -11.30 8.91 -10.63
CA SER A 208 -10.07 8.15 -10.74
C SER A 208 -9.88 7.15 -9.58
N ALA A 209 -9.16 6.07 -9.83
CA ALA A 209 -8.83 5.05 -8.82
C ALA A 209 -7.92 5.57 -7.70
N ASP A 210 -7.17 6.64 -7.96
CA ASP A 210 -6.30 7.33 -7.01
C ASP A 210 -7.02 8.40 -6.18
N SER A 211 -8.35 8.55 -6.36
CA SER A 211 -9.16 9.44 -5.54
C SER A 211 -9.13 9.05 -4.06
N ILE A 212 -9.24 10.05 -3.19
CA ILE A 212 -9.26 9.83 -1.74
C ILE A 212 -10.41 8.88 -1.35
N GLN A 213 -10.08 7.86 -0.56
CA GLN A 213 -11.05 6.86 -0.07
C GLN A 213 -11.50 7.13 1.37
N SER A 214 -10.71 7.90 2.14
CA SER A 214 -11.01 8.28 3.52
C SER A 214 -10.27 9.57 3.90
N PRO A 215 -10.89 10.49 4.66
CA PRO A 215 -10.17 11.66 5.18
C PRO A 215 -9.15 11.29 6.27
N HIS A 216 -9.23 10.08 6.83
CA HIS A 216 -8.32 9.58 7.86
C HIS A 216 -7.07 8.91 7.28
N ASP A 217 -7.14 8.48 6.00
CA ASP A 217 -6.04 7.86 5.25
C ASP A 217 -6.09 8.37 3.80
N THR A 218 -5.48 9.52 3.56
CA THR A 218 -5.54 10.24 2.28
C THR A 218 -4.69 9.61 1.18
N ASP A 219 -3.78 8.71 1.55
CA ASP A 219 -2.88 8.02 0.63
C ASP A 219 -3.42 6.65 0.22
N CYS A 220 -4.53 6.21 0.83
CA CYS A 220 -5.20 4.97 0.51
C CYS A 220 -5.93 5.10 -0.85
N HIS A 221 -5.53 4.28 -1.82
CA HIS A 221 -6.16 4.19 -3.14
C HIS A 221 -7.12 2.99 -3.23
N TYR A 222 -7.89 2.95 -4.32
CA TYR A 222 -8.83 1.87 -4.65
C TYR A 222 -8.30 1.02 -5.81
N ARG A 223 -8.41 -0.30 -5.68
CA ARG A 223 -8.16 -1.27 -6.77
C ARG A 223 -9.23 -2.35 -6.76
N ASN A 224 -9.67 -2.73 -7.96
CA ASN A 224 -10.46 -3.93 -8.16
C ASN A 224 -9.59 -4.96 -8.91
N LYS A 225 -9.31 -6.10 -8.28
CA LYS A 225 -8.57 -7.20 -8.89
C LYS A 225 -9.44 -8.46 -8.83
N ASP A 226 -9.81 -8.98 -9.98
CA ASP A 226 -10.61 -10.21 -10.13
C ASP A 226 -11.93 -10.19 -9.33
N GLY A 227 -12.62 -9.04 -9.30
CA GLY A 227 -13.84 -8.84 -8.53
C GLY A 227 -13.63 -8.48 -7.06
N ASN A 228 -12.42 -8.64 -6.54
CA ASN A 228 -12.06 -8.24 -5.18
C ASN A 228 -11.72 -6.76 -5.13
N GLN A 229 -12.50 -6.01 -4.36
CA GLN A 229 -12.31 -4.58 -4.15
C GLN A 229 -11.39 -4.37 -2.95
N ILE A 230 -10.33 -3.59 -3.12
CA ILE A 230 -9.36 -3.30 -2.06
C ILE A 230 -9.15 -1.80 -2.00
N LYS A 231 -9.26 -1.25 -0.79
CA LYS A 231 -8.83 0.09 -0.43
C LYS A 231 -7.59 -0.05 0.45
N GLY A 232 -6.45 0.42 -0.02
CA GLY A 232 -5.21 0.20 0.74
C GLY A 232 -3.94 0.35 -0.08
N TYR A 233 -3.07 -0.63 0.08
CA TYR A 233 -1.69 -0.59 -0.36
C TYR A 233 -1.28 -1.87 -1.08
N SER A 234 -0.22 -1.80 -1.87
CA SER A 234 0.50 -2.94 -2.42
C SER A 234 1.84 -3.05 -1.70
N MET A 235 2.14 -4.22 -1.17
CA MET A 235 3.41 -4.53 -0.52
C MET A 235 4.18 -5.52 -1.40
N ASN A 236 5.40 -5.17 -1.76
CA ASN A 236 6.35 -6.08 -2.38
C ASN A 236 7.34 -6.59 -1.33
N VAL A 237 7.62 -7.89 -1.37
CA VAL A 237 8.64 -8.52 -0.54
C VAL A 237 9.73 -9.08 -1.46
N THR A 238 10.97 -8.75 -1.16
CA THR A 238 12.15 -9.31 -1.81
C THR A 238 12.86 -10.22 -0.83
N GLU A 239 13.21 -11.43 -1.27
CA GLU A 239 13.82 -12.47 -0.45
C GLU A 239 14.99 -13.12 -1.20
N SER A 240 16.08 -13.47 -0.49
CA SER A 240 17.14 -14.31 -1.07
C SER A 240 16.63 -15.74 -1.30
N CYS A 241 17.13 -16.40 -2.35
CA CYS A 241 16.74 -17.78 -2.67
C CYS A 241 17.93 -18.55 -3.29
N ASP A 242 19.06 -18.54 -2.61
CA ASP A 242 20.34 -19.11 -3.10
C ASP A 242 20.41 -20.66 -3.02
N GLY A 243 19.29 -21.33 -2.81
CA GLY A 243 19.18 -22.80 -2.84
C GLY A 243 19.35 -23.46 -1.47
N GLU A 244 20.57 -23.72 -1.05
CA GLU A 244 20.84 -24.48 0.20
C GLU A 244 21.00 -23.60 1.46
N SER A 245 21.12 -22.28 1.30
CA SER A 245 21.26 -21.35 2.42
C SER A 245 19.92 -20.89 2.99
N LEU A 246 19.97 -20.23 4.14
CA LEU A 246 18.81 -19.58 4.75
C LEU A 246 18.29 -18.47 3.82
N ASN A 247 16.98 -18.45 3.58
CA ASN A 247 16.35 -17.35 2.86
C ASN A 247 16.12 -16.18 3.83
N LEU A 248 16.56 -15.00 3.43
CA LEU A 248 16.39 -13.76 4.20
C LEU A 248 15.60 -12.75 3.38
N ILE A 249 14.65 -12.09 4.04
CA ILE A 249 13.97 -10.95 3.43
C ILE A 249 14.99 -9.81 3.31
N SER A 250 15.24 -9.37 2.07
CA SER A 250 16.17 -8.28 1.75
C SER A 250 15.47 -6.95 1.50
N GLY A 251 14.16 -6.95 1.31
CA GLY A 251 13.41 -5.72 1.10
C GLY A 251 11.93 -5.87 1.33
N VAL A 252 11.31 -4.81 1.84
CA VAL A 252 9.86 -4.64 1.91
C VAL A 252 9.56 -3.23 1.41
N ASP A 253 8.83 -3.14 0.29
CA ASP A 253 8.42 -1.86 -0.30
C ASP A 253 6.89 -1.78 -0.28
N VAL A 254 6.35 -0.74 0.36
CA VAL A 254 4.91 -0.54 0.50
C VAL A 254 4.52 0.74 -0.23
N ARG A 255 3.63 0.60 -1.21
CA ARG A 255 3.11 1.70 -2.01
C ARG A 255 1.59 1.66 -2.09
N VAL A 256 1.00 2.68 -2.69
CA VAL A 256 -0.44 2.73 -2.94
C VAL A 256 -0.90 1.52 -3.77
N VAL A 257 -2.11 1.02 -3.51
CA VAL A 257 -2.62 -0.22 -4.13
C VAL A 257 -2.71 -0.17 -5.66
N SER A 258 -2.74 1.03 -6.25
CA SER A 258 -2.73 1.26 -7.70
C SER A 258 -1.35 1.06 -8.35
N THR A 259 -0.26 0.95 -7.57
CA THR A 259 1.09 0.69 -8.08
C THR A 259 1.13 -0.65 -8.80
N ALA A 260 1.74 -0.69 -9.98
CA ALA A 260 1.95 -1.91 -10.73
C ALA A 260 3.12 -2.73 -10.17
N ASP A 261 3.05 -4.07 -10.29
CA ASP A 261 4.05 -4.95 -9.70
C ASP A 261 5.45 -4.75 -10.31
N ASN A 262 5.52 -4.40 -11.61
CA ASN A 262 6.78 -4.08 -12.28
C ASN A 262 7.52 -2.85 -11.72
N ASP A 263 6.82 -1.92 -11.06
CA ASP A 263 7.43 -0.72 -10.48
C ASP A 263 8.28 -1.01 -9.24
N PHE A 264 8.11 -2.19 -8.62
CA PHE A 264 8.85 -2.58 -7.42
C PHE A 264 10.23 -3.18 -7.71
N LEU A 265 10.46 -3.73 -8.92
CA LEU A 265 11.63 -4.57 -9.21
C LEU A 265 12.95 -3.84 -8.94
N GLN A 266 13.11 -2.65 -9.46
CA GLN A 266 14.39 -1.91 -9.36
C GLN A 266 14.74 -1.58 -7.91
N ASN A 267 13.74 -1.17 -7.10
CA ASN A 267 13.95 -0.89 -5.69
C ASN A 267 14.34 -2.16 -4.91
N GLY A 268 13.67 -3.29 -5.16
CA GLY A 268 13.99 -4.54 -4.51
C GLY A 268 15.40 -5.04 -4.81
N VAL A 269 15.86 -4.93 -6.06
CA VAL A 269 17.23 -5.28 -6.46
C VAL A 269 18.25 -4.35 -5.81
N ASN A 270 18.01 -3.04 -5.83
CA ASN A 270 18.93 -2.06 -5.24
C ASN A 270 19.02 -2.22 -3.72
N GLY A 271 17.89 -2.42 -3.02
CA GLY A 271 17.90 -2.69 -1.58
C GLY A 271 18.65 -3.96 -1.21
N THR A 272 18.54 -5.01 -2.03
CA THR A 272 19.31 -6.25 -1.84
C THR A 272 20.83 -6.02 -1.94
N LYS A 273 21.29 -5.24 -2.93
CA LYS A 273 22.72 -4.92 -3.10
C LYS A 273 23.32 -4.17 -1.92
N GLU A 274 22.52 -3.40 -1.18
CA GLU A 274 22.99 -2.69 0.00
C GLU A 274 23.20 -3.62 1.21
N LEU A 275 22.51 -4.74 1.23
CA LEU A 275 22.49 -5.67 2.36
C LEU A 275 23.45 -6.84 2.21
N PHE A 276 23.60 -7.36 0.98
CA PHE A 276 24.43 -8.53 0.71
C PHE A 276 25.74 -8.15 0.01
N THR A 277 26.75 -9.02 0.18
CA THR A 277 28.12 -8.77 -0.34
C THR A 277 28.26 -9.07 -1.82
N GLU A 278 27.39 -9.93 -2.36
CA GLU A 278 27.47 -10.35 -3.76
C GLU A 278 26.45 -9.64 -4.64
N THR A 279 26.77 -9.52 -5.92
CA THR A 279 25.88 -8.94 -6.91
C THR A 279 24.72 -9.89 -7.22
N VAL A 280 23.51 -9.38 -7.28
CA VAL A 280 22.34 -10.12 -7.75
C VAL A 280 22.56 -10.62 -9.18
N LYS A 281 22.38 -11.91 -9.41
CA LYS A 281 22.52 -12.56 -10.73
C LYS A 281 21.21 -13.10 -11.28
N ASN A 282 20.35 -13.61 -10.41
CA ASN A 282 19.09 -14.21 -10.80
C ASN A 282 17.94 -13.52 -10.05
N ILE A 283 16.94 -13.09 -10.78
CA ILE A 283 15.76 -12.40 -10.22
C ILE A 283 14.52 -13.22 -10.63
N HIS A 284 13.91 -13.90 -9.68
CA HIS A 284 12.71 -14.72 -9.90
C HIS A 284 11.45 -13.92 -9.59
N THR A 285 10.56 -13.81 -10.57
CA THR A 285 9.29 -13.09 -10.44
C THR A 285 8.17 -13.79 -11.18
N ASP A 286 6.94 -13.37 -10.94
CA ASP A 286 5.82 -13.68 -11.83
C ASP A 286 5.80 -12.77 -13.08
N GLY A 287 4.83 -13.01 -13.97
CA GLY A 287 4.70 -12.26 -15.22
C GLY A 287 4.34 -10.78 -15.06
N ALA A 288 3.83 -10.37 -13.91
CA ALA A 288 3.41 -8.99 -13.66
C ALA A 288 4.60 -8.02 -13.51
N TYR A 289 5.80 -8.54 -13.24
CA TYR A 289 7.04 -7.75 -13.17
C TYR A 289 7.68 -7.49 -14.53
N HIS A 290 7.17 -8.13 -15.59
CA HIS A 290 7.71 -7.97 -16.93
C HIS A 290 7.44 -6.56 -17.48
N SER A 291 8.49 -5.84 -17.85
CA SER A 291 8.44 -4.60 -18.63
C SER A 291 9.73 -4.42 -19.42
N THR A 292 9.69 -3.60 -20.48
CA THR A 292 10.88 -3.26 -21.27
C THR A 292 11.95 -2.60 -20.39
N ASP A 293 11.51 -1.73 -19.48
CA ASP A 293 12.41 -1.00 -18.58
C ASP A 293 13.09 -1.94 -17.59
N ASN A 294 12.36 -2.90 -17.03
CA ASN A 294 12.93 -3.91 -16.13
C ASN A 294 13.87 -4.86 -16.86
N GLN A 295 13.58 -5.25 -18.10
CA GLN A 295 14.52 -6.01 -18.92
C GLN A 295 15.82 -5.25 -19.17
N GLN A 296 15.71 -3.95 -19.51
CA GLN A 296 16.89 -3.12 -19.74
C GLN A 296 17.69 -2.90 -18.45
N PHE A 297 17.01 -2.66 -17.33
CA PHE A 297 17.63 -2.55 -16.02
C PHE A 297 18.41 -3.83 -15.67
N CYS A 298 17.79 -5.00 -15.78
CA CYS A 298 18.45 -6.27 -15.50
C CYS A 298 19.69 -6.51 -16.39
N LYS A 299 19.60 -6.16 -17.69
CA LYS A 299 20.77 -6.23 -18.59
C LYS A 299 21.91 -5.33 -18.15
N ASN A 300 21.62 -4.11 -17.73
CA ASN A 300 22.61 -3.16 -17.22
C ASN A 300 23.30 -3.66 -15.95
N GLU A 301 22.53 -4.38 -15.11
CA GLU A 301 23.01 -4.99 -13.87
C GLU A 301 23.71 -6.34 -14.07
N ASN A 302 23.80 -6.86 -15.30
CA ASN A 302 24.26 -8.21 -15.62
C ASN A 302 23.53 -9.30 -14.79
N ALA A 303 22.21 -9.15 -14.65
CA ALA A 303 21.32 -10.07 -13.96
C ALA A 303 20.30 -10.66 -14.93
N ASP A 304 19.93 -11.90 -14.71
CA ASP A 304 18.90 -12.61 -15.46
C ASP A 304 17.54 -12.43 -14.78
N LEU A 305 16.56 -11.90 -15.53
CA LEU A 305 15.18 -11.81 -15.08
C LEU A 305 14.44 -13.12 -15.47
N LEU A 306 14.15 -13.94 -14.47
CA LEU A 306 13.53 -15.25 -14.61
C LEU A 306 12.04 -15.16 -14.28
N ILE A 307 11.21 -15.16 -15.31
CA ILE A 307 9.77 -14.98 -15.20
C ILE A 307 9.07 -16.33 -15.37
N ASN A 308 8.26 -16.74 -14.39
CA ASN A 308 7.59 -18.05 -14.42
C ASN A 308 6.43 -18.11 -15.44
N ALA A 309 5.68 -17.01 -15.62
CA ALA A 309 4.58 -16.91 -16.57
C ALA A 309 4.31 -15.46 -16.95
N ILE A 310 3.99 -15.19 -18.20
CA ILE A 310 3.52 -13.89 -18.68
C ILE A 310 2.02 -14.00 -18.93
N GLN A 311 1.22 -13.34 -18.13
CA GLN A 311 -0.23 -13.37 -18.23
C GLN A 311 -0.70 -12.80 -19.58
N GLY A 312 -1.54 -13.54 -20.29
CA GLY A 312 -2.11 -13.13 -21.58
C GLY A 312 -1.23 -13.37 -22.81
N ALA A 313 0.04 -13.71 -22.66
CA ALA A 313 0.89 -14.13 -23.76
C ALA A 313 0.94 -15.67 -23.82
N LYS A 314 0.53 -16.25 -24.93
CA LYS A 314 0.86 -17.66 -25.20
C LYS A 314 2.35 -17.74 -25.52
N ALA A 315 3.06 -18.62 -24.82
CA ALA A 315 4.45 -18.89 -25.18
C ALA A 315 4.51 -19.31 -26.64
N ARG A 316 5.41 -18.72 -27.42
CA ARG A 316 5.59 -19.10 -28.84
C ARG A 316 6.12 -20.54 -28.97
N PHE A 317 6.94 -20.93 -27.98
CA PHE A 317 7.52 -22.28 -27.99
C PHE A 317 7.11 -23.02 -26.72
N ASP A 318 6.67 -24.24 -26.90
CA ASP A 318 6.46 -25.20 -25.82
C ASP A 318 7.69 -26.11 -25.75
N LEU A 319 8.23 -26.30 -24.55
CA LEU A 319 9.51 -26.99 -24.30
C LEU A 319 9.23 -28.19 -23.41
N GLU A 320 9.30 -29.39 -23.97
CA GLU A 320 9.14 -30.64 -23.23
C GLU A 320 10.48 -31.37 -23.11
N LYS A 321 10.97 -31.53 -21.89
CA LYS A 321 12.19 -32.32 -21.61
C LYS A 321 11.78 -33.73 -21.23
N LYS A 322 12.16 -34.72 -22.06
CA LYS A 322 11.93 -36.13 -21.80
C LYS A 322 12.93 -36.71 -20.81
N GLU A 323 12.56 -37.79 -20.14
CA GLU A 323 13.39 -38.46 -19.12
C GLU A 323 14.79 -38.89 -19.64
N GLU A 324 14.91 -39.16 -20.93
CA GLU A 324 16.19 -39.50 -21.59
C GLU A 324 17.08 -38.28 -21.91
N GLY A 325 16.65 -37.09 -21.52
CA GLY A 325 17.44 -35.86 -21.71
C GLY A 325 17.30 -35.27 -23.13
N GLU A 326 16.31 -35.68 -23.89
CA GLU A 326 15.93 -35.07 -25.16
C GLU A 326 14.99 -33.86 -24.87
N LEU A 327 15.18 -32.77 -25.63
CA LEU A 327 14.31 -31.61 -25.60
C LEU A 327 13.48 -31.54 -26.89
N THR A 328 12.17 -31.56 -26.74
CA THR A 328 11.24 -31.30 -27.85
C THR A 328 10.80 -29.84 -27.75
N VAL A 329 10.92 -29.09 -28.83
CA VAL A 329 10.48 -27.70 -28.94
C VAL A 329 9.38 -27.64 -29.97
N THR A 330 8.19 -27.19 -29.58
CA THR A 330 7.03 -27.07 -30.49
C THR A 330 6.68 -25.58 -30.62
N ASP A 331 6.64 -25.05 -31.85
CA ASP A 331 6.10 -23.72 -32.12
C ASP A 331 4.57 -23.75 -31.97
N THR A 332 4.04 -23.09 -30.98
CA THR A 332 2.61 -23.07 -30.63
C THR A 332 1.74 -22.34 -31.66
N HIS A 333 2.33 -21.57 -32.58
CA HIS A 333 1.60 -20.86 -33.62
C HIS A 333 1.26 -21.73 -34.81
N ASN A 334 2.14 -22.64 -35.19
CA ASN A 334 1.99 -23.50 -36.39
C ASN A 334 2.04 -24.99 -36.09
N GLY A 335 2.34 -25.39 -34.84
CA GLY A 335 2.47 -26.79 -34.43
C GLY A 335 3.75 -27.46 -34.91
N GLU A 336 4.72 -26.73 -35.45
CA GLU A 336 5.97 -27.28 -35.99
C GLU A 336 6.91 -27.70 -34.83
N ILE A 337 7.48 -28.90 -34.97
CA ILE A 337 8.47 -29.43 -34.04
C ILE A 337 9.86 -29.01 -34.52
N ILE A 338 10.54 -28.18 -33.74
CA ILE A 338 11.86 -27.68 -34.05
C ILE A 338 12.91 -28.60 -33.40
N PRO A 339 13.86 -29.16 -34.17
CA PRO A 339 14.85 -30.06 -33.62
C PRO A 339 15.82 -29.31 -32.65
N ALA A 340 15.92 -29.81 -31.42
CA ALA A 340 16.85 -29.31 -30.44
C ALA A 340 18.04 -30.25 -30.24
N THR A 341 19.27 -29.75 -30.37
CA THR A 341 20.48 -30.55 -30.24
C THR A 341 21.20 -30.22 -28.94
N LYS A 342 21.44 -31.21 -28.07
CA LYS A 342 22.18 -31.03 -26.81
C LYS A 342 23.65 -30.72 -27.09
N LEU A 343 24.16 -29.66 -26.47
CA LEU A 343 25.58 -29.29 -26.59
C LEU A 343 26.44 -30.22 -25.74
N LYS A 344 27.55 -30.73 -26.32
CA LYS A 344 28.50 -31.56 -25.55
C LYS A 344 29.03 -30.86 -24.30
N ASN A 345 28.94 -31.55 -23.20
CA ASN A 345 29.42 -31.10 -21.88
C ASN A 345 28.70 -29.85 -21.27
N LYS A 346 27.48 -29.54 -21.71
CA LYS A 346 26.67 -28.48 -21.13
C LYS A 346 25.22 -28.93 -21.06
N ASP A 347 24.52 -28.55 -19.97
CA ASP A 347 23.05 -28.74 -19.90
C ASP A 347 22.33 -27.63 -20.66
N LYS A 348 22.70 -27.49 -21.95
CA LYS A 348 22.17 -26.50 -22.89
C LYS A 348 21.87 -27.18 -24.23
N TRP A 349 20.82 -26.71 -24.88
CA TRP A 349 20.42 -27.15 -26.21
C TRP A 349 20.55 -25.99 -27.21
N ARG A 350 20.86 -26.35 -28.43
CA ARG A 350 20.80 -25.46 -29.59
C ARG A 350 19.53 -25.79 -30.35
N ILE A 351 18.66 -24.80 -30.54
CA ILE A 351 17.43 -24.82 -31.30
C ILE A 351 17.69 -24.26 -32.67
#